data_b160a9845883504877032322360dc65f
#
_entry.id   b160a9845883504877032322360dc65f
#
_cell.length_a   1.000
_cell.length_b   1.000
_cell.length_c   1.000
_cell.angle_alpha   90.00
_cell.angle_beta   90.00
_cell.angle_gamma   90.00
#
_symmetry.space_group_name_H-M   'P 1'
#
loop_
_entity.id
_entity.type
_entity.pdbx_description
1 polymer ?
#
loop_
_entity_poly.entity_id
_entity_poly.type
_entity_poly.pdbx_seq_one_letter_code
_entity_poly.pdbx_strand_id
1 'polypeptide(L)'
;SYGAPHTFVFAFSVTATIILVCVLVAIFYHLGIMQRIVALIARVMNVVMRASGAEALSNVASAFVGQVEAQVMIRPYIPTMTKSELLSSMAGSMACIAGGILIVYVNMGAKAEYLLTASLMAAPAAIVISKIIFPETEEPVTKGKVTLEVKKEHTNLIDAISHGAGDGMKIAINVIAMLIGFIALIALINYGLGKIYPGFSLDYIFGKLFYPLAWCMGVPGDDVQQVATLMGQKLTINEFVAFDTMTHHLAKPLSEKGLIIASFAICGFANFSSVGMQIGGIGALAPERRADLAKLGIRALISGTLASYLSATIAGMLL
;
A
#
# COMPACT_ATOMS: atom_id res chain seq x y z
N SER A 1 16.30 -25.87 32.40
CA SER A 1 16.46 -26.16 30.98
C SER A 1 15.25 -25.63 30.21
N TYR A 2 15.32 -24.39 29.74
CA TYR A 2 14.33 -23.78 28.84
C TYR A 2 14.95 -23.70 27.44
N GLY A 3 14.93 -24.80 26.72
CA GLY A 3 15.39 -24.93 25.35
C GLY A 3 14.34 -25.55 24.46
N ALA A 4 13.10 -25.00 24.48
CA ALA A 4 12.21 -25.23 23.38
C ALA A 4 12.64 -24.31 22.24
N PRO A 5 12.79 -24.80 20.98
CA PRO A 5 13.00 -23.91 19.85
C PRO A 5 11.84 -22.91 19.87
N HIS A 6 12.17 -21.61 19.78
CA HIS A 6 11.16 -20.57 19.64
C HIS A 6 10.43 -20.83 18.32
N THR A 7 9.36 -21.60 18.37
CA THR A 7 8.45 -21.78 17.25
C THR A 7 7.84 -20.42 17.02
N PHE A 8 8.27 -19.74 15.95
CA PHE A 8 7.69 -18.47 15.52
C PHE A 8 6.23 -18.73 15.18
N VAL A 9 5.34 -18.40 16.09
CA VAL A 9 3.90 -18.42 15.82
C VAL A 9 3.53 -17.07 15.26
N PHE A 10 3.52 -17.00 13.93
CA PHE A 10 3.26 -15.79 13.15
C PHE A 10 2.10 -14.94 13.72
N ALA A 11 0.96 -15.58 14.01
CA ALA A 11 -0.21 -14.88 14.52
C ALA A 11 0.06 -14.08 15.80
N PHE A 12 0.87 -14.59 16.74
CA PHE A 12 1.16 -13.89 17.99
C PHE A 12 2.24 -12.80 17.81
N SER A 13 3.32 -13.12 17.10
CA SER A 13 4.43 -12.19 16.94
C SER A 13 4.04 -10.98 16.10
N VAL A 14 3.31 -11.20 15.00
CA VAL A 14 2.83 -10.14 14.12
C VAL A 14 1.76 -9.29 14.79
N THR A 15 0.83 -9.90 15.54
CA THR A 15 -0.20 -9.16 16.29
C THR A 15 0.42 -8.18 17.28
N ALA A 16 1.38 -8.64 18.10
CA ALA A 16 2.03 -7.80 19.09
C ALA A 16 2.77 -6.61 18.43
N THR A 17 3.46 -6.86 17.33
CA THR A 17 4.16 -5.82 16.56
C THR A 17 3.20 -4.79 15.98
N ILE A 18 2.09 -5.22 15.35
CA ILE A 18 1.08 -4.33 14.79
C ILE A 18 0.51 -3.42 15.89
N ILE A 19 0.13 -3.98 17.03
CA ILE A 19 -0.44 -3.22 18.14
C ILE A 19 0.56 -2.16 18.63
N LEU A 20 1.82 -2.55 18.89
CA LEU A 20 2.84 -1.62 19.35
C LEU A 20 3.04 -0.45 18.38
N VAL A 21 3.12 -0.75 17.08
CA VAL A 21 3.34 0.28 16.07
C VAL A 21 2.14 1.20 15.93
N CYS A 22 0.92 0.68 15.95
CA CYS A 22 -0.29 1.50 15.95
C CYS A 22 -0.35 2.43 17.16
N VAL A 23 0.06 1.95 18.34
CA VAL A 23 0.20 2.80 19.55
C VAL A 23 1.22 3.91 19.31
N LEU A 24 2.41 3.60 18.80
CA LEU A 24 3.44 4.62 18.54
C LEU A 24 2.97 5.65 17.52
N VAL A 25 2.32 5.20 16.43
CA VAL A 25 1.74 6.09 15.42
C VAL A 25 0.67 6.99 16.04
N ALA A 26 -0.24 6.46 16.87
CA ALA A 26 -1.26 7.24 17.57
C ALA A 26 -0.66 8.29 18.52
N ILE A 27 0.43 7.96 19.23
CA ILE A 27 1.19 8.90 20.06
C ILE A 27 1.77 10.04 19.21
N PHE A 28 2.47 9.72 18.10
CA PHE A 28 3.05 10.74 17.23
C PHE A 28 1.98 11.62 16.57
N TYR A 29 0.80 11.06 16.27
CA TYR A 29 -0.36 11.82 15.82
C TYR A 29 -0.87 12.77 16.91
N HIS A 30 -1.06 12.28 18.14
CA HIS A 30 -1.51 13.10 19.26
C HIS A 30 -0.54 14.27 19.58
N LEU A 31 0.78 14.01 19.45
CA LEU A 31 1.81 15.04 19.63
C LEU A 31 1.92 16.03 18.45
N GLY A 32 1.22 15.79 17.34
CA GLY A 32 1.26 16.63 16.15
C GLY A 32 2.54 16.52 15.32
N ILE A 33 3.39 15.52 15.60
CA ILE A 33 4.68 15.29 14.92
C ILE A 33 4.42 14.83 13.49
N MET A 34 3.57 13.81 13.31
CA MET A 34 3.25 13.26 12.00
C MET A 34 2.65 14.30 11.07
N GLN A 35 1.73 15.12 11.57
CA GLN A 35 1.08 16.17 10.79
C GLN A 35 2.09 17.20 10.27
N ARG A 36 3.10 17.55 11.07
CA ARG A 36 4.16 18.49 10.65
C ARG A 36 5.04 17.90 9.56
N ILE A 37 5.43 16.64 9.69
CA ILE A 37 6.25 15.93 8.69
C ILE A 37 5.47 15.84 7.37
N VAL A 38 4.24 15.35 7.43
CA VAL A 38 3.36 15.20 6.26
C VAL A 38 3.12 16.54 5.58
N ALA A 39 2.81 17.61 6.35
CA ALA A 39 2.57 18.94 5.80
C ALA A 39 3.84 19.55 5.16
N LEU A 40 5.02 19.28 5.71
CA LEU A 40 6.28 19.75 5.13
C LEU A 40 6.54 19.10 3.76
N ILE A 41 6.43 17.77 3.68
CA ILE A 41 6.65 17.02 2.45
C ILE A 41 5.57 17.37 1.41
N ALA A 42 4.30 17.46 1.82
CA ALA A 42 3.20 17.83 0.94
C ALA A 42 3.38 19.24 0.34
N ARG A 43 3.96 20.19 1.11
CA ARG A 43 4.28 21.53 0.62
C ARG A 43 5.36 21.49 -0.46
N VAL A 44 6.38 20.67 -0.29
CA VAL A 44 7.42 20.46 -1.32
C VAL A 44 6.79 19.88 -2.58
N MET A 45 5.95 18.85 -2.46
CA MET A 45 5.25 18.25 -3.59
C MET A 45 4.30 19.24 -4.30
N ASN A 46 3.58 20.06 -3.55
CA ASN A 46 2.72 21.09 -4.12
C ASN A 46 3.53 22.09 -4.99
N VAL A 47 4.70 22.52 -4.51
CA VAL A 47 5.56 23.47 -5.24
C VAL A 47 6.21 22.81 -6.46
N VAL A 48 6.78 21.61 -6.31
CA VAL A 48 7.55 20.92 -7.36
C VAL A 48 6.63 20.36 -8.45
N MET A 49 5.53 19.72 -8.06
CA MET A 49 4.64 19.01 -8.97
C MET A 49 3.41 19.84 -9.37
N ARG A 50 3.20 21.01 -8.75
CA ARG A 50 2.00 21.85 -8.90
C ARG A 50 0.71 21.10 -8.62
N ALA A 51 0.79 20.05 -7.78
CA ALA A 51 -0.35 19.30 -7.31
C ALA A 51 -1.21 20.15 -6.36
N SER A 52 -2.49 19.85 -6.21
CA SER A 52 -3.32 20.56 -5.23
C SER A 52 -2.91 20.22 -3.79
N GLY A 53 -3.28 21.07 -2.85
CA GLY A 53 -2.95 20.85 -1.43
C GLY A 53 -3.55 19.57 -0.89
N ALA A 54 -4.81 19.27 -1.22
CA ALA A 54 -5.50 18.07 -0.75
C ALA A 54 -4.88 16.78 -1.32
N GLU A 55 -4.60 16.74 -2.63
CA GLU A 55 -3.99 15.55 -3.23
C GLU A 55 -2.55 15.34 -2.77
N ALA A 56 -1.74 16.40 -2.65
CA ALA A 56 -0.38 16.30 -2.13
C ALA A 56 -0.37 15.79 -0.68
N LEU A 57 -1.28 16.32 0.16
CA LEU A 57 -1.40 15.93 1.56
C LEU A 57 -1.80 14.47 1.71
N SER A 58 -2.83 14.00 0.98
CA SER A 58 -3.29 12.61 1.08
C SER A 58 -2.26 11.61 0.55
N ASN A 59 -1.59 11.92 -0.57
CA ASN A 59 -0.57 11.05 -1.14
C ASN A 59 0.63 10.91 -0.19
N VAL A 60 1.10 12.01 0.40
CA VAL A 60 2.20 11.96 1.39
C VAL A 60 1.78 11.26 2.66
N ALA A 61 0.57 11.56 3.17
CA ALA A 61 0.05 10.90 4.37
C ALA A 61 -0.01 9.38 4.21
N SER A 62 -0.40 8.91 3.02
CA SER A 62 -0.52 7.47 2.71
C SER A 62 0.79 6.70 2.82
N ALA A 63 1.95 7.37 2.71
CA ALA A 63 3.25 6.74 2.94
C ALA A 63 3.55 6.47 4.43
N PHE A 64 2.79 7.06 5.34
CA PHE A 64 3.01 6.94 6.79
C PHE A 64 1.86 6.22 7.50
N VAL A 65 0.63 6.47 7.04
CA VAL A 65 -0.60 5.92 7.65
C VAL A 65 -1.38 5.07 6.64
N GLY A 66 -2.42 4.41 7.12
CA GLY A 66 -3.23 3.54 6.29
C GLY A 66 -3.96 4.29 5.16
N GLN A 67 -4.43 3.52 4.21
CA GLN A 67 -5.04 4.05 2.98
C GLN A 67 -6.36 4.82 3.20
N VAL A 68 -7.08 4.57 4.28
CA VAL A 68 -8.31 5.29 4.66
C VAL A 68 -7.96 6.41 5.64
N GLU A 69 -7.05 6.19 6.57
CA GLU A 69 -6.60 7.14 7.57
C GLU A 69 -5.98 8.39 6.92
N ALA A 70 -5.25 8.22 5.82
CA ALA A 70 -4.73 9.34 5.04
C ALA A 70 -5.86 10.24 4.50
N GLN A 71 -7.02 9.66 4.17
CA GLN A 71 -8.17 10.40 3.67
C GLN A 71 -8.90 11.18 4.77
N VAL A 72 -8.81 10.72 6.03
CA VAL A 72 -9.36 11.47 7.18
C VAL A 72 -8.70 12.86 7.28
N MET A 73 -7.40 12.96 6.97
CA MET A 73 -6.64 14.22 7.02
C MET A 73 -7.14 15.26 6.00
N ILE A 74 -7.74 14.80 4.91
CA ILE A 74 -8.28 15.68 3.86
C ILE A 74 -9.81 15.68 3.83
N ARG A 75 -10.46 15.10 4.84
CA ARG A 75 -11.92 14.96 4.92
C ARG A 75 -12.69 16.24 4.57
N PRO A 76 -12.33 17.45 5.04
CA PRO A 76 -13.06 18.67 4.72
C PRO A 76 -13.07 19.00 3.23
N TYR A 77 -12.09 18.52 2.48
CA TYR A 77 -11.92 18.83 1.06
C TYR A 77 -12.53 17.77 0.13
N ILE A 78 -12.74 16.52 0.59
CA ILE A 78 -13.25 15.41 -0.24
C ILE A 78 -14.53 15.77 -1.01
N PRO A 79 -15.53 16.45 -0.41
CA PRO A 79 -16.76 16.84 -1.12
C PRO A 79 -16.50 17.74 -2.35
N THR A 80 -15.50 18.60 -2.27
CA THR A 80 -15.19 19.63 -3.29
C THR A 80 -14.02 19.26 -4.20
N MET A 81 -13.36 18.12 -3.98
CA MET A 81 -12.26 17.63 -4.83
C MET A 81 -12.77 17.35 -6.25
N THR A 82 -11.95 17.69 -7.24
CA THR A 82 -12.17 17.27 -8.62
C THR A 82 -12.06 15.74 -8.74
N LYS A 83 -12.56 15.17 -9.83
CA LYS A 83 -12.42 13.73 -10.06
C LYS A 83 -10.95 13.33 -10.26
N SER A 84 -10.14 14.22 -10.82
CA SER A 84 -8.70 14.02 -10.99
C SER A 84 -7.98 14.01 -9.65
N GLU A 85 -8.29 14.94 -8.74
CA GLU A 85 -7.76 14.94 -7.37
C GLU A 85 -8.16 13.67 -6.61
N LEU A 86 -9.43 13.27 -6.71
CA LEU A 86 -9.95 12.10 -6.04
C LEU A 86 -9.27 10.81 -6.53
N LEU A 87 -9.07 10.70 -7.86
CA LEU A 87 -8.30 9.59 -8.43
C LEU A 87 -6.85 9.58 -7.93
N SER A 88 -6.18 10.74 -7.93
CA SER A 88 -4.80 10.87 -7.44
C SER A 88 -4.68 10.47 -5.98
N SER A 89 -5.60 10.90 -5.15
CA SER A 89 -5.65 10.56 -3.72
C SER A 89 -5.87 9.06 -3.49
N MET A 90 -6.80 8.44 -4.22
CA MET A 90 -7.01 6.99 -4.16
C MET A 90 -5.79 6.21 -4.65
N ALA A 91 -5.18 6.63 -5.76
CA ALA A 91 -4.00 6.01 -6.34
C ALA A 91 -2.80 6.03 -5.38
N GLY A 92 -2.55 7.17 -4.74
CA GLY A 92 -1.47 7.31 -3.75
C GLY A 92 -1.67 6.41 -2.54
N SER A 93 -2.90 6.35 -2.05
CA SER A 93 -3.25 5.46 -0.93
C SER A 93 -3.08 3.98 -1.28
N MET A 94 -3.26 3.60 -2.55
CA MET A 94 -3.00 2.23 -3.02
C MET A 94 -1.52 1.99 -3.33
N ALA A 95 -0.76 3.00 -3.74
CA ALA A 95 0.64 2.85 -4.10
C ALA A 95 1.58 2.73 -2.88
N CYS A 96 1.19 3.26 -1.73
CA CYS A 96 2.00 3.32 -0.52
C CYS A 96 1.69 2.17 0.45
N ILE A 97 2.59 1.94 1.41
CA ILE A 97 2.40 1.03 2.55
C ILE A 97 2.27 1.85 3.83
N ALA A 98 1.29 1.51 4.67
CA ALA A 98 1.18 2.06 6.01
C ALA A 98 2.38 1.66 6.89
N GLY A 99 2.91 2.60 7.67
CA GLY A 99 4.07 2.37 8.54
C GLY A 99 3.88 1.22 9.52
N GLY A 100 2.64 1.00 10.00
CA GLY A 100 2.31 -0.12 10.88
C GLY A 100 2.49 -1.49 10.22
N ILE A 101 2.12 -1.61 8.95
CA ILE A 101 2.24 -2.86 8.19
C ILE A 101 3.67 -3.06 7.68
N LEU A 102 4.40 -1.99 7.40
CA LEU A 102 5.79 -2.05 6.94
C LEU A 102 6.66 -2.89 7.89
N ILE A 103 6.51 -2.70 9.21
CA ILE A 103 7.28 -3.45 10.21
C ILE A 103 6.92 -4.94 10.19
N VAL A 104 5.68 -5.29 9.84
CA VAL A 104 5.28 -6.68 9.68
C VAL A 104 6.11 -7.34 8.57
N TYR A 105 6.25 -6.67 7.42
CA TYR A 105 7.05 -7.20 6.31
C TYR A 105 8.54 -7.25 6.63
N VAL A 106 9.05 -6.31 7.42
CA VAL A 106 10.44 -6.37 7.93
C VAL A 106 10.64 -7.60 8.82
N ASN A 107 9.70 -7.90 9.70
CA ASN A 107 9.75 -9.11 10.54
C ASN A 107 9.62 -10.41 9.72
N MET A 108 9.02 -10.36 8.53
CA MET A 108 8.99 -11.48 7.59
C MET A 108 10.30 -11.62 6.80
N GLY A 109 11.24 -10.69 6.92
CA GLY A 109 12.53 -10.74 6.24
C GLY A 109 12.71 -9.73 5.10
N ALA A 110 11.73 -8.87 4.84
CA ALA A 110 11.89 -7.79 3.86
C ALA A 110 12.82 -6.69 4.41
N LYS A 111 13.61 -6.06 3.55
CA LYS A 111 14.53 -4.99 3.96
C LYS A 111 13.79 -3.67 4.16
N ALA A 112 13.90 -3.08 5.35
CA ALA A 112 13.21 -1.85 5.74
C ALA A 112 13.54 -0.67 4.81
N GLU A 113 14.82 -0.54 4.40
CA GLU A 113 15.27 0.52 3.51
C GLU A 113 14.58 0.46 2.14
N TYR A 114 14.30 -0.73 1.60
CA TYR A 114 13.62 -0.86 0.31
C TYR A 114 12.15 -0.45 0.43
N LEU A 115 11.47 -0.88 1.51
CA LEU A 115 10.06 -0.59 1.72
C LEU A 115 9.81 0.90 2.00
N LEU A 116 10.66 1.53 2.83
CA LEU A 116 10.57 2.96 3.11
C LEU A 116 10.79 3.80 1.85
N THR A 117 11.84 3.46 1.09
CA THR A 117 12.17 4.17 -0.15
C THR A 117 11.06 3.98 -1.18
N ALA A 118 10.56 2.74 -1.36
CA ALA A 118 9.47 2.44 -2.27
C ALA A 118 8.20 3.24 -1.93
N SER A 119 7.81 3.28 -0.66
CA SER A 119 6.61 4.01 -0.21
C SER A 119 6.74 5.52 -0.41
N LEU A 120 7.91 6.10 -0.11
CA LEU A 120 8.16 7.52 -0.33
C LEU A 120 8.19 7.90 -1.83
N MET A 121 8.77 7.04 -2.68
CA MET A 121 8.79 7.24 -4.13
C MET A 121 7.40 7.04 -4.76
N ALA A 122 6.58 6.17 -4.20
CA ALA A 122 5.26 5.88 -4.72
C ALA A 122 4.30 7.09 -4.62
N ALA A 123 4.44 7.95 -3.61
CA ALA A 123 3.58 9.11 -3.43
C ALA A 123 3.66 10.10 -4.62
N PRO A 124 4.84 10.62 -5.04
CA PRO A 124 4.94 11.44 -6.25
C PRO A 124 4.62 10.65 -7.52
N ALA A 125 5.01 9.38 -7.62
CA ALA A 125 4.72 8.55 -8.77
C ALA A 125 3.21 8.39 -8.99
N ALA A 126 2.43 8.24 -7.92
CA ALA A 126 0.97 8.13 -8.01
C ALA A 126 0.32 9.40 -8.56
N ILE A 127 0.80 10.59 -8.19
CA ILE A 127 0.34 11.85 -8.77
C ILE A 127 0.63 11.89 -10.27
N VAL A 128 1.86 11.56 -10.69
CA VAL A 128 2.25 11.56 -12.11
C VAL A 128 1.36 10.62 -12.91
N ILE A 129 1.25 9.36 -12.49
CA ILE A 129 0.50 8.33 -13.21
C ILE A 129 -1.01 8.67 -13.24
N SER A 130 -1.57 9.13 -12.11
CA SER A 130 -3.00 9.47 -12.06
C SER A 130 -3.34 10.65 -12.98
N LYS A 131 -2.46 11.67 -13.08
CA LYS A 131 -2.67 12.79 -13.99
C LYS A 131 -2.47 12.44 -15.47
N ILE A 132 -1.67 11.40 -15.78
CA ILE A 132 -1.58 10.85 -17.13
C ILE A 132 -2.88 10.09 -17.49
N ILE A 133 -3.41 9.28 -16.57
CA ILE A 133 -4.63 8.48 -16.80
C ILE A 133 -5.89 9.35 -16.81
N PHE A 134 -5.94 10.36 -15.95
CA PHE A 134 -7.06 11.28 -15.82
C PHE A 134 -6.55 12.71 -15.55
N PRO A 135 -6.25 13.46 -16.64
CA PRO A 135 -5.74 14.82 -16.52
C PRO A 135 -6.67 15.75 -15.74
N GLU A 136 -6.08 16.72 -15.06
CA GLU A 136 -6.85 17.78 -14.38
C GLU A 136 -7.40 18.77 -15.41
N THR A 137 -8.71 18.87 -15.50
CA THR A 137 -9.41 19.80 -16.40
C THR A 137 -10.22 20.85 -15.66
N GLU A 138 -10.33 20.70 -14.36
CA GLU A 138 -11.06 21.60 -13.47
C GLU A 138 -10.06 22.42 -12.61
N GLU A 139 -10.54 23.38 -11.86
CA GLU A 139 -9.69 24.14 -10.96
C GLU A 139 -9.85 23.67 -9.50
N PRO A 140 -8.83 22.98 -8.93
CA PRO A 140 -8.89 22.50 -7.57
C PRO A 140 -9.05 23.62 -6.54
N VAL A 141 -9.96 23.45 -5.58
CA VAL A 141 -10.21 24.42 -4.50
C VAL A 141 -8.97 24.66 -3.64
N THR A 142 -8.12 23.64 -3.50
CA THR A 142 -6.88 23.69 -2.69
C THR A 142 -5.62 23.96 -3.52
N LYS A 143 -5.75 24.48 -4.75
CA LYS A 143 -4.62 24.82 -5.62
C LYS A 143 -3.69 25.84 -4.95
N GLY A 144 -2.42 25.50 -4.83
CA GLY A 144 -1.41 26.36 -4.20
C GLY A 144 -1.53 26.49 -2.67
N LYS A 145 -2.44 25.77 -2.02
CA LYS A 145 -2.65 25.82 -0.58
C LYS A 145 -2.53 24.43 0.04
N VAL A 146 -1.60 24.26 0.96
CA VAL A 146 -1.48 23.06 1.79
C VAL A 146 -1.92 23.44 3.20
N THR A 147 -3.19 23.21 3.51
CA THR A 147 -3.74 23.48 4.85
C THR A 147 -4.10 22.15 5.51
N LEU A 148 -3.50 21.88 6.64
CA LEU A 148 -3.82 20.74 7.47
C LEU A 148 -4.68 21.22 8.64
N GLU A 149 -5.95 20.81 8.68
CA GLU A 149 -6.75 20.97 9.88
C GLU A 149 -6.40 19.86 10.87
N VAL A 150 -5.56 20.20 11.84
CA VAL A 150 -5.20 19.29 12.93
C VAL A 150 -6.33 19.24 13.93
N LYS A 151 -7.33 18.39 13.70
CA LYS A 151 -8.27 18.03 14.77
C LYS A 151 -7.55 17.04 15.69
N LYS A 152 -7.46 17.40 16.98
CA LYS A 152 -7.05 16.43 18.01
C LYS A 152 -8.20 15.43 18.16
N GLU A 153 -8.02 14.22 17.68
CA GLU A 153 -9.02 13.15 17.78
C GLU A 153 -9.06 12.54 19.19
N HIS A 154 -7.98 12.70 19.95
CA HIS A 154 -7.82 12.10 21.30
C HIS A 154 -7.75 13.18 22.37
N THR A 155 -8.45 12.94 23.47
CA THR A 155 -8.55 13.88 24.61
C THR A 155 -7.22 14.03 25.34
N ASN A 156 -6.44 12.93 25.46
CA ASN A 156 -5.14 12.90 26.11
C ASN A 156 -4.29 11.73 25.56
N LEU A 157 -3.05 11.65 26.05
CA LEU A 157 -2.10 10.63 25.61
C LEU A 157 -2.55 9.19 25.90
N ILE A 158 -3.20 8.97 27.04
CA ILE A 158 -3.71 7.62 27.42
C ILE A 158 -4.84 7.20 26.47
N ASP A 159 -5.70 8.13 26.14
CA ASP A 159 -6.78 7.93 25.17
C ASP A 159 -6.20 7.58 23.77
N ALA A 160 -5.17 8.30 23.32
CA ALA A 160 -4.46 7.99 22.08
C ALA A 160 -3.83 6.57 22.10
N ILE A 161 -3.18 6.18 23.19
CA ILE A 161 -2.60 4.84 23.38
C ILE A 161 -3.70 3.77 23.31
N SER A 162 -4.82 3.98 23.99
CA SER A 162 -5.94 3.03 24.03
C SER A 162 -6.57 2.84 22.65
N HIS A 163 -6.81 3.94 21.93
CA HIS A 163 -7.30 3.89 20.57
C HIS A 163 -6.32 3.19 19.61
N GLY A 164 -5.03 3.57 19.68
CA GLY A 164 -3.98 2.94 18.87
C GLY A 164 -3.87 1.43 19.11
N ALA A 165 -3.99 0.98 20.37
CA ALA A 165 -4.02 -0.44 20.69
C ALA A 165 -5.25 -1.16 20.13
N GLY A 166 -6.43 -0.54 20.23
CA GLY A 166 -7.68 -1.05 19.66
C GLY A 166 -7.64 -1.18 18.15
N ASP A 167 -7.12 -0.17 17.46
CA ASP A 167 -6.97 -0.17 16.01
C ASP A 167 -5.92 -1.18 15.56
N GLY A 168 -4.80 -1.28 16.27
CA GLY A 168 -3.78 -2.30 16.03
C GLY A 168 -4.34 -3.72 16.15
N MET A 169 -5.18 -3.98 17.14
CA MET A 169 -5.85 -5.29 17.29
C MET A 169 -6.80 -5.57 16.12
N LYS A 170 -7.61 -4.60 15.69
CA LYS A 170 -8.51 -4.76 14.53
C LYS A 170 -7.72 -5.09 13.25
N ILE A 171 -6.63 -4.37 13.01
CA ILE A 171 -5.74 -4.63 11.87
C ILE A 171 -5.17 -6.03 11.96
N ALA A 172 -4.65 -6.45 13.11
CA ALA A 172 -4.06 -7.78 13.30
C ALA A 172 -5.06 -8.91 13.05
N ILE A 173 -6.28 -8.80 13.59
CA ILE A 173 -7.36 -9.78 13.36
C ILE A 173 -7.71 -9.84 11.87
N ASN A 174 -7.85 -8.68 11.21
CA ASN A 174 -8.16 -8.63 9.78
C ASN A 174 -7.05 -9.27 8.94
N VAL A 175 -5.77 -9.03 9.26
CA VAL A 175 -4.63 -9.65 8.58
C VAL A 175 -4.67 -11.17 8.72
N ILE A 176 -4.87 -11.69 9.93
CA ILE A 176 -4.96 -13.13 10.18
C ILE A 176 -6.14 -13.74 9.41
N ALA A 177 -7.32 -13.11 9.48
CA ALA A 177 -8.53 -13.59 8.80
C ALA A 177 -8.34 -13.59 7.26
N MET A 178 -7.75 -12.53 6.71
CA MET A 178 -7.43 -12.44 5.28
C MET A 178 -6.45 -13.53 4.84
N LEU A 179 -5.39 -13.76 5.61
CA LEU A 179 -4.42 -14.82 5.29
C LEU A 179 -5.07 -16.19 5.24
N ILE A 180 -5.84 -16.55 6.28
CA ILE A 180 -6.53 -17.83 6.32
C ILE A 180 -7.48 -17.96 5.13
N GLY A 181 -8.29 -16.95 4.87
CA GLY A 181 -9.27 -16.95 3.78
C GLY A 181 -8.64 -17.04 2.40
N PHE A 182 -7.61 -16.21 2.13
CA PHE A 182 -6.97 -16.18 0.83
C PHE A 182 -6.08 -17.40 0.56
N ILE A 183 -5.32 -17.88 1.53
CA ILE A 183 -4.51 -19.10 1.36
C ILE A 183 -5.42 -20.28 1.06
N ALA A 184 -6.54 -20.44 1.79
CA ALA A 184 -7.52 -21.47 1.51
C ALA A 184 -8.14 -21.36 0.13
N LEU A 185 -8.51 -20.13 -0.30
CA LEU A 185 -9.09 -19.86 -1.61
C LEU A 185 -8.08 -20.18 -2.74
N ILE A 186 -6.81 -19.75 -2.59
CA ILE A 186 -5.75 -20.06 -3.57
C ILE A 186 -5.56 -21.56 -3.68
N ALA A 187 -5.49 -22.26 -2.55
CA ALA A 187 -5.34 -23.72 -2.54
C ALA A 187 -6.52 -24.40 -3.25
N LEU A 188 -7.75 -23.94 -3.04
CA LEU A 188 -8.94 -24.44 -3.72
C LEU A 188 -8.89 -24.19 -5.23
N ILE A 189 -8.53 -22.98 -5.66
CA ILE A 189 -8.39 -22.63 -7.08
C ILE A 189 -7.29 -23.45 -7.73
N ASN A 190 -6.11 -23.56 -7.09
CA ASN A 190 -4.98 -24.34 -7.60
C ASN A 190 -5.32 -25.83 -7.69
N TYR A 191 -6.10 -26.36 -6.74
CA TYR A 191 -6.61 -27.74 -6.82
C TYR A 191 -7.51 -27.92 -8.04
N GLY A 192 -8.42 -26.98 -8.31
CA GLY A 192 -9.29 -26.99 -9.49
C GLY A 192 -8.49 -26.92 -10.80
N LEU A 193 -7.55 -25.96 -10.89
CA LEU A 193 -6.69 -25.77 -12.06
C LEU A 193 -5.81 -26.99 -12.33
N GLY A 194 -5.24 -27.60 -11.30
CA GLY A 194 -4.42 -28.80 -11.40
C GLY A 194 -5.20 -30.04 -11.89
N LYS A 195 -6.52 -30.08 -11.73
CA LYS A 195 -7.39 -31.10 -12.33
C LYS A 195 -7.61 -30.92 -13.82
N ILE A 196 -7.53 -29.66 -14.31
CA ILE A 196 -7.67 -29.37 -15.76
C ILE A 196 -6.39 -29.71 -16.49
N TYR A 197 -5.24 -29.28 -15.94
CA TYR A 197 -3.93 -29.59 -16.52
C TYR A 197 -2.86 -29.71 -15.41
N PRO A 198 -2.06 -30.78 -15.40
CA PRO A 198 -0.98 -30.94 -14.42
C PRO A 198 0.03 -29.80 -14.46
N GLY A 199 0.28 -29.16 -13.31
CA GLY A 199 1.17 -28.01 -13.18
C GLY A 199 0.50 -26.64 -13.43
N PHE A 200 -0.80 -26.60 -13.73
CA PHE A 200 -1.54 -25.36 -13.89
C PHE A 200 -1.92 -24.80 -12.51
N SER A 201 -1.52 -23.57 -12.26
CA SER A 201 -1.74 -22.88 -10.98
C SER A 201 -1.91 -21.38 -11.23
N LEU A 202 -2.43 -20.68 -10.24
CA LEU A 202 -2.48 -19.20 -10.28
C LEU A 202 -1.08 -18.60 -10.45
N ASP A 203 -0.07 -19.15 -9.78
CA ASP A 203 1.31 -18.67 -9.88
C ASP A 203 1.86 -18.83 -11.30
N TYR A 204 1.52 -19.95 -11.98
CA TYR A 204 1.87 -20.14 -13.39
C TYR A 204 1.21 -19.08 -14.28
N ILE A 205 -0.10 -18.83 -14.08
CA ILE A 205 -0.87 -17.85 -14.86
C ILE A 205 -0.29 -16.44 -14.64
N PHE A 206 -0.07 -16.05 -13.39
CA PHE A 206 0.48 -14.74 -13.05
C PHE A 206 1.90 -14.57 -13.57
N GLY A 207 2.73 -15.60 -13.41
CA GLY A 207 4.09 -15.59 -13.93
C GLY A 207 4.13 -15.36 -15.44
N LYS A 208 3.18 -15.88 -16.20
CA LYS A 208 3.08 -15.62 -17.65
C LYS A 208 2.49 -14.27 -17.99
N LEU A 209 1.42 -13.88 -17.30
CA LEU A 209 0.70 -12.62 -17.56
C LEU A 209 1.57 -11.40 -17.26
N PHE A 210 2.29 -11.42 -16.14
CA PHE A 210 3.11 -10.29 -15.69
C PHE A 210 4.55 -10.36 -16.20
N TYR A 211 4.95 -11.45 -16.87
CA TYR A 211 6.30 -11.63 -17.41
C TYR A 211 6.79 -10.46 -18.27
N PRO A 212 6.02 -9.96 -19.24
CA PRO A 212 6.47 -8.82 -20.07
C PRO A 212 6.69 -7.55 -19.25
N LEU A 213 5.85 -7.31 -18.24
CA LEU A 213 5.99 -6.14 -17.36
C LEU A 213 7.24 -6.24 -16.48
N ALA A 214 7.47 -7.39 -15.85
CA ALA A 214 8.66 -7.63 -15.04
C ALA A 214 9.96 -7.50 -15.88
N TRP A 215 9.93 -8.02 -17.09
CA TRP A 215 11.04 -7.88 -18.04
C TRP A 215 11.29 -6.41 -18.42
N CYS A 216 10.24 -5.66 -18.76
CA CYS A 216 10.33 -4.23 -19.08
C CYS A 216 10.85 -3.37 -17.91
N MET A 217 10.62 -3.80 -16.67
CA MET A 217 11.12 -3.14 -15.47
C MET A 217 12.62 -3.41 -15.22
N GLY A 218 13.26 -4.23 -16.05
CA GLY A 218 14.69 -4.53 -15.95
C GLY A 218 15.04 -5.62 -14.94
N VAL A 219 14.08 -6.48 -14.60
CA VAL A 219 14.34 -7.66 -13.77
C VAL A 219 15.32 -8.60 -14.50
N PRO A 220 16.36 -9.12 -13.85
CA PRO A 220 17.28 -10.10 -14.44
C PRO A 220 16.56 -11.33 -14.99
N GLY A 221 16.96 -11.81 -16.17
CA GLY A 221 16.24 -12.86 -16.90
C GLY A 221 15.86 -14.09 -16.08
N ASP A 222 16.76 -14.52 -15.17
CA ASP A 222 16.53 -15.67 -14.28
C ASP A 222 15.47 -15.45 -13.21
N ASP A 223 15.17 -14.19 -12.88
CA ASP A 223 14.25 -13.80 -11.81
C ASP A 223 12.87 -13.39 -12.37
N VAL A 224 12.78 -13.07 -13.68
CA VAL A 224 11.56 -12.49 -14.30
C VAL A 224 10.31 -13.30 -13.97
N GLN A 225 10.39 -14.63 -14.07
CA GLN A 225 9.24 -15.48 -13.81
C GLN A 225 8.76 -15.39 -12.35
N GLN A 226 9.70 -15.40 -11.39
CA GLN A 226 9.35 -15.32 -9.97
C GLN A 226 8.80 -13.93 -9.63
N VAL A 227 9.45 -12.85 -10.08
CA VAL A 227 8.99 -11.48 -9.85
C VAL A 227 7.62 -11.25 -10.49
N ALA A 228 7.39 -11.75 -11.70
CA ALA A 228 6.09 -11.69 -12.36
C ALA A 228 4.99 -12.38 -11.54
N THR A 229 5.29 -13.54 -10.96
CA THR A 229 4.36 -14.25 -10.05
C THR A 229 4.02 -13.40 -8.83
N LEU A 230 5.02 -12.79 -8.17
CA LEU A 230 4.82 -11.91 -7.01
C LEU A 230 3.95 -10.68 -7.37
N MET A 231 4.19 -10.07 -8.55
CA MET A 231 3.38 -8.96 -9.05
C MET A 231 1.91 -9.37 -9.23
N GLY A 232 1.67 -10.55 -9.77
CA GLY A 232 0.33 -11.10 -9.93
C GLY A 232 -0.36 -11.41 -8.60
N GLN A 233 0.33 -12.05 -7.68
CA GLN A 233 -0.17 -12.32 -6.32
C GLN A 233 -0.56 -11.03 -5.61
N LYS A 234 0.30 -10.00 -5.67
CA LYS A 234 0.02 -8.68 -5.06
C LYS A 234 -1.27 -8.05 -5.61
N LEU A 235 -1.47 -8.07 -6.92
CA LEU A 235 -2.62 -7.44 -7.54
C LEU A 235 -3.93 -8.17 -7.25
N THR A 236 -3.92 -9.49 -7.32
CA THR A 236 -5.12 -10.33 -7.27
C THR A 236 -5.50 -10.73 -5.86
N ILE A 237 -4.50 -10.92 -5.00
CA ILE A 237 -4.69 -11.35 -3.62
C ILE A 237 -4.41 -10.15 -2.71
N ASN A 238 -3.17 -9.97 -2.33
CA ASN A 238 -2.64 -8.80 -1.65
C ASN A 238 -1.10 -8.84 -1.59
N GLU A 239 -0.52 -7.74 -1.16
CA GLU A 239 0.92 -7.59 -0.99
C GLU A 239 1.49 -8.49 0.12
N PHE A 240 0.68 -8.83 1.13
CA PHE A 240 1.12 -9.69 2.23
C PHE A 240 1.50 -11.09 1.73
N VAL A 241 0.65 -11.72 0.91
CA VAL A 241 0.92 -13.02 0.30
C VAL A 241 2.16 -12.94 -0.62
N ALA A 242 2.30 -11.85 -1.35
CA ALA A 242 3.47 -11.64 -2.20
C ALA A 242 4.78 -11.53 -1.38
N PHE A 243 4.77 -10.81 -0.25
CA PHE A 243 5.93 -10.74 0.65
C PHE A 243 6.22 -12.08 1.32
N ASP A 244 5.20 -12.80 1.78
CA ASP A 244 5.37 -14.13 2.36
C ASP A 244 5.99 -15.10 1.33
N THR A 245 5.47 -15.11 0.11
CA THR A 245 6.04 -15.91 -0.98
C THR A 245 7.49 -15.51 -1.25
N MET A 246 7.78 -14.20 -1.32
CA MET A 246 9.13 -13.70 -1.61
C MET A 246 10.15 -14.09 -0.54
N THR A 247 9.73 -14.11 0.73
CA THR A 247 10.66 -14.34 1.85
C THR A 247 10.79 -15.81 2.25
N HIS A 248 9.75 -16.65 2.02
CA HIS A 248 9.72 -18.02 2.54
C HIS A 248 9.47 -19.10 1.48
N HIS A 249 8.90 -18.79 0.31
CA HIS A 249 8.36 -19.77 -0.60
C HIS A 249 8.91 -19.73 -2.04
N LEU A 250 9.95 -18.91 -2.29
CA LEU A 250 10.59 -18.91 -3.61
C LEU A 250 11.35 -20.20 -3.87
N ALA A 251 11.28 -20.69 -5.10
CA ALA A 251 12.02 -21.89 -5.54
C ALA A 251 13.54 -21.70 -5.49
N LYS A 252 14.01 -20.48 -5.76
CA LYS A 252 15.41 -20.03 -5.61
C LYS A 252 15.43 -18.60 -5.11
N PRO A 253 16.48 -18.18 -4.37
CA PRO A 253 16.64 -16.77 -3.99
C PRO A 253 16.74 -15.88 -5.23
N LEU A 254 16.15 -14.70 -5.15
CA LEU A 254 16.30 -13.66 -6.17
C LEU A 254 17.73 -13.10 -6.14
N SER A 255 18.23 -12.66 -7.29
CA SER A 255 19.42 -11.81 -7.34
C SER A 255 19.20 -10.52 -6.56
N GLU A 256 20.24 -9.82 -6.17
CA GLU A 256 20.12 -8.56 -5.44
C GLU A 256 19.26 -7.54 -6.19
N LYS A 257 19.49 -7.37 -7.49
CA LYS A 257 18.70 -6.51 -8.36
C LYS A 257 17.24 -6.98 -8.46
N GLY A 258 17.01 -8.28 -8.64
CA GLY A 258 15.68 -8.86 -8.67
C GLY A 258 14.91 -8.66 -7.38
N LEU A 259 15.58 -8.82 -6.22
CA LEU A 259 15.01 -8.60 -4.90
C LEU A 259 14.59 -7.13 -4.68
N ILE A 260 15.42 -6.17 -5.10
CA ILE A 260 15.10 -4.75 -4.97
C ILE A 260 13.90 -4.41 -5.84
N ILE A 261 13.92 -4.75 -7.14
CA ILE A 261 12.81 -4.48 -8.04
C ILE A 261 11.52 -5.14 -7.54
N ALA A 262 11.58 -6.40 -7.10
CA ALA A 262 10.44 -7.11 -6.53
C ALA A 262 9.89 -6.39 -5.30
N SER A 263 10.75 -6.03 -4.34
CA SER A 263 10.37 -5.34 -3.11
C SER A 263 9.63 -4.03 -3.39
N PHE A 264 10.08 -3.25 -4.37
CA PHE A 264 9.42 -2.02 -4.78
C PHE A 264 8.10 -2.29 -5.52
N ALA A 265 8.08 -3.29 -6.42
CA ALA A 265 6.91 -3.59 -7.23
C ALA A 265 5.73 -4.12 -6.40
N ILE A 266 6.01 -4.94 -5.38
CA ILE A 266 4.98 -5.49 -4.50
C ILE A 266 4.67 -4.57 -3.31
N CYS A 267 5.49 -3.53 -3.07
CA CYS A 267 5.23 -2.52 -2.06
C CYS A 267 3.96 -1.71 -2.43
N GLY A 268 3.02 -1.61 -1.51
CA GLY A 268 1.79 -0.84 -1.69
C GLY A 268 0.52 -1.70 -1.75
N PHE A 269 -0.59 -1.07 -1.37
CA PHE A 269 -1.90 -1.70 -1.21
C PHE A 269 -2.71 -1.82 -2.50
N ALA A 270 -2.08 -1.69 -3.68
CA ALA A 270 -2.79 -1.77 -4.96
C ALA A 270 -3.21 -3.21 -5.28
N ASN A 271 -4.39 -3.60 -4.82
CA ASN A 271 -5.06 -4.87 -5.07
C ASN A 271 -6.58 -4.69 -5.16
N PHE A 272 -7.32 -5.70 -5.61
CA PHE A 272 -8.77 -5.60 -5.80
C PHE A 272 -9.52 -5.35 -4.48
N SER A 273 -9.08 -5.91 -3.35
CA SER A 273 -9.74 -5.69 -2.06
C SER A 273 -9.62 -4.23 -1.61
N SER A 274 -8.50 -3.57 -1.92
CA SER A 274 -8.28 -2.15 -1.61
C SER A 274 -9.22 -1.22 -2.35
N VAL A 275 -9.68 -1.59 -3.55
CA VAL A 275 -10.75 -0.83 -4.24
C VAL A 275 -12.01 -0.79 -3.39
N GLY A 276 -12.43 -1.93 -2.84
CA GLY A 276 -13.57 -2.00 -1.94
C GLY A 276 -13.37 -1.19 -0.65
N MET A 277 -12.17 -1.29 -0.05
CA MET A 277 -11.82 -0.53 1.16
C MET A 277 -11.82 0.99 0.91
N GLN A 278 -11.32 1.46 -0.22
CA GLN A 278 -11.35 2.88 -0.60
C GLN A 278 -12.79 3.37 -0.80
N ILE A 279 -13.61 2.64 -1.56
CA ILE A 279 -15.01 3.00 -1.79
C ILE A 279 -15.79 3.03 -0.46
N GLY A 280 -15.57 2.05 0.41
CA GLY A 280 -16.21 1.97 1.71
C GLY A 280 -15.73 3.05 2.68
N GLY A 281 -14.40 3.17 2.85
CA GLY A 281 -13.77 4.07 3.81
C GLY A 281 -13.95 5.55 3.45
N ILE A 282 -13.58 5.94 2.21
CA ILE A 282 -13.75 7.34 1.76
C ILE A 282 -15.25 7.67 1.61
N GLY A 283 -16.05 6.70 1.14
CA GLY A 283 -17.50 6.87 1.03
C GLY A 283 -18.21 7.05 2.38
N ALA A 284 -17.63 6.59 3.49
CA ALA A 284 -18.11 6.89 4.84
C ALA A 284 -17.74 8.32 5.27
N LEU A 285 -16.64 8.88 4.78
CA LEU A 285 -16.23 10.26 5.05
C LEU A 285 -17.00 11.29 4.22
N ALA A 286 -17.39 10.94 2.98
CA ALA A 286 -18.13 11.76 2.04
C ALA A 286 -19.12 10.91 1.24
N PRO A 287 -20.31 10.61 1.79
CA PRO A 287 -21.29 9.70 1.18
C PRO A 287 -21.75 10.14 -0.22
N GLU A 288 -21.82 11.44 -0.48
CA GLU A 288 -22.18 12.05 -1.76
C GLU A 288 -21.18 11.74 -2.88
N ARG A 289 -19.93 11.40 -2.56
CA ARG A 289 -18.86 11.07 -3.52
C ARG A 289 -18.74 9.57 -3.79
N ARG A 290 -19.55 8.72 -3.14
CA ARG A 290 -19.46 7.25 -3.26
C ARG A 290 -19.59 6.76 -4.71
N ALA A 291 -20.44 7.39 -5.51
CA ALA A 291 -20.61 7.04 -6.92
C ALA A 291 -19.36 7.36 -7.76
N ASP A 292 -18.69 8.49 -7.48
CA ASP A 292 -17.43 8.83 -8.14
C ASP A 292 -16.31 7.87 -7.74
N LEU A 293 -16.19 7.54 -6.46
CA LEU A 293 -15.21 6.56 -5.94
C LEU A 293 -15.37 5.19 -6.64
N ALA A 294 -16.61 4.73 -6.78
CA ALA A 294 -16.88 3.46 -7.46
C ALA A 294 -16.47 3.50 -8.95
N LYS A 295 -16.75 4.60 -9.66
CA LYS A 295 -16.35 4.79 -11.06
C LYS A 295 -14.83 4.90 -11.24
N LEU A 296 -14.14 5.48 -10.28
CA LEU A 296 -12.69 5.71 -10.31
C LEU A 296 -11.89 4.51 -9.78
N GLY A 297 -12.50 3.59 -9.03
CA GLY A 297 -11.82 2.54 -8.28
C GLY A 297 -10.84 1.69 -9.10
N ILE A 298 -11.26 1.21 -10.27
CA ILE A 298 -10.36 0.42 -11.15
C ILE A 298 -9.24 1.30 -11.74
N ARG A 299 -9.54 2.56 -12.08
CA ARG A 299 -8.51 3.49 -12.56
C ARG A 299 -7.50 3.80 -11.45
N ALA A 300 -7.95 3.92 -10.21
CA ALA A 300 -7.09 4.11 -9.05
C ALA A 300 -6.19 2.89 -8.80
N LEU A 301 -6.75 1.67 -8.94
CA LEU A 301 -5.99 0.42 -8.85
C LEU A 301 -4.87 0.38 -9.91
N ILE A 302 -5.19 0.68 -11.15
CA ILE A 302 -4.20 0.73 -12.25
C ILE A 302 -3.16 1.81 -11.97
N SER A 303 -3.60 3.01 -11.58
CA SER A 303 -2.67 4.13 -11.28
C SER A 303 -1.72 3.79 -10.13
N GLY A 304 -2.23 3.24 -9.03
CA GLY A 304 -1.42 2.85 -7.88
C GLY A 304 -0.44 1.71 -8.20
N THR A 305 -0.89 0.72 -8.98
CA THR A 305 -0.03 -0.38 -9.45
C THR A 305 1.11 0.15 -10.32
N LEU A 306 0.81 0.98 -11.31
CA LEU A 306 1.81 1.57 -12.20
C LEU A 306 2.76 2.53 -11.45
N ALA A 307 2.29 3.22 -10.41
CA ALA A 307 3.14 4.04 -9.57
C ALA A 307 4.20 3.20 -8.82
N SER A 308 3.80 2.05 -8.27
CA SER A 308 4.74 1.09 -7.66
C SER A 308 5.73 0.55 -8.69
N TYR A 309 5.27 0.22 -9.90
CA TYR A 309 6.13 -0.29 -10.97
C TYR A 309 7.09 0.78 -11.51
N LEU A 310 6.65 2.04 -11.60
CA LEU A 310 7.54 3.15 -11.95
C LEU A 310 8.67 3.31 -10.92
N SER A 311 8.32 3.28 -9.63
CA SER A 311 9.31 3.35 -8.56
C SER A 311 10.29 2.17 -8.61
N ALA A 312 9.78 0.95 -8.86
CA ALA A 312 10.59 -0.26 -9.01
C ALA A 312 11.53 -0.18 -10.24
N THR A 313 11.03 0.35 -11.36
CA THR A 313 11.84 0.54 -12.57
C THR A 313 12.98 1.53 -12.34
N ILE A 314 12.70 2.67 -11.70
CA ILE A 314 13.71 3.67 -11.36
C ILE A 314 14.76 3.07 -10.43
N ALA A 315 14.34 2.33 -9.38
CA ALA A 315 15.29 1.65 -8.49
C ALA A 315 16.16 0.64 -9.26
N GLY A 316 15.56 -0.14 -10.17
CA GLY A 316 16.28 -1.09 -11.02
C GLY A 316 17.23 -0.46 -12.04
N MET A 317 16.99 0.79 -12.45
CA MET A 317 17.89 1.54 -13.36
C MET A 317 19.11 2.11 -12.64
N LEU A 318 19.01 2.36 -11.34
CA LEU A 318 20.09 2.94 -10.53
C LEU A 318 21.09 1.89 -10.03
N LEU A 319 20.81 0.61 -10.26
CA LEU A 319 21.61 -0.57 -9.92
C LEU A 319 22.22 -1.20 -11.18
#